data_cfc6d4bd005c7e8662f776684113c71b
#
_entry.id   cfc6d4bd005c7e8662f776684113c71b
#
_cell.length_a   1.000
_cell.length_b   1.000
_cell.length_c   1.000
_cell.angle_alpha   90.00
_cell.angle_beta   90.00
_cell.angle_gamma   90.00
#
_symmetry.space_group_name_H-M   'P 1'
#
loop_
_entity.id
_entity.type
_entity.pdbx_description
1 polymer ?
#
loop_
_entity_poly.entity_id
_entity_poly.type
_entity_poly.pdbx_seq_one_letter_code
_entity_poly.pdbx_strand_id
1 'polypeptide(L)'
;ITEPGTGVHGKVYKDTNVTLEFADGETEKTVQVPTLDFAGKATDVYDFKVKLLHPDQGSLVGFIPELTVQVMNEDLLPENRKEVDDQDPKLHYSEGWQHETDNPSFSNGTESWSSFNQVTDEEGKKHIEVTITFKGTGVEVRGVVDPSHGLYSVTLDGKEMAFEEGRGHDYEIEGDHYFSGYGDQRKLDQSLVNLQG
;
A
#
# COMPACT_ATOMS: atom_id res chain seq x y z
N ILE A 1 26.33 -14.26 6.42
CA ILE A 1 24.93 -14.74 6.44
C ILE A 1 24.01 -13.66 6.95
N THR A 2 22.72 -13.76 6.61
CA THR A 2 21.65 -12.98 7.24
C THR A 2 20.96 -13.82 8.33
N GLU A 3 20.48 -13.16 9.37
CA GLU A 3 19.63 -13.77 10.42
C GLU A 3 18.42 -12.88 10.68
N PRO A 4 17.23 -13.44 10.96
CA PRO A 4 16.05 -12.66 11.23
C PRO A 4 16.18 -11.90 12.58
N GLY A 5 15.72 -10.67 12.58
CA GLY A 5 15.37 -9.90 13.76
C GLY A 5 13.85 -9.87 13.91
N THR A 6 13.26 -8.68 13.88
CA THR A 6 11.80 -8.50 13.78
C THR A 6 11.31 -8.72 12.35
N GLY A 7 12.19 -8.56 11.34
CA GLY A 7 11.89 -8.81 9.94
C GLY A 7 11.87 -10.30 9.60
N VAL A 8 10.81 -10.72 8.93
CA VAL A 8 10.67 -12.11 8.47
C VAL A 8 11.37 -12.29 7.14
N HIS A 9 12.29 -13.28 7.06
CA HIS A 9 12.91 -13.63 5.79
C HIS A 9 11.87 -14.11 4.77
N GLY A 10 12.10 -13.81 3.49
CA GLY A 10 11.14 -14.09 2.42
C GLY A 10 9.93 -13.17 2.38
N LYS A 11 9.78 -12.25 3.35
CA LYS A 11 8.75 -11.21 3.37
C LYS A 11 9.33 -9.81 3.34
N VAL A 12 10.38 -9.53 4.11
CA VAL A 12 11.01 -8.21 4.22
C VAL A 12 12.36 -8.19 3.52
N TYR A 13 13.07 -9.30 3.53
CA TYR A 13 14.36 -9.46 2.86
C TYR A 13 14.56 -10.90 2.38
N LYS A 14 15.49 -11.11 1.45
CA LYS A 14 15.91 -12.45 1.02
C LYS A 14 17.08 -12.93 1.85
N ASP A 15 17.00 -14.17 2.32
CA ASP A 15 18.13 -14.83 2.96
C ASP A 15 19.36 -14.80 2.07
N THR A 16 20.47 -14.39 2.65
CA THR A 16 21.74 -14.31 1.98
C THR A 16 22.80 -15.12 2.76
N ASN A 17 23.37 -16.09 2.11
CA ASN A 17 24.48 -16.88 2.64
C ASN A 17 25.56 -16.97 1.55
N VAL A 18 26.67 -16.26 1.75
CA VAL A 18 27.74 -16.12 0.76
C VAL A 18 29.08 -16.37 1.43
N THR A 19 29.93 -17.12 0.77
CA THR A 19 31.35 -17.23 1.15
C THR A 19 32.12 -16.10 0.46
N LEU A 20 32.93 -15.37 1.23
CA LEU A 20 33.77 -14.28 0.74
C LEU A 20 35.22 -14.78 0.67
N GLU A 21 35.76 -14.79 -0.55
CA GLU A 21 37.16 -15.12 -0.79
C GLU A 21 37.93 -13.84 -1.13
N PHE A 22 38.96 -13.51 -0.39
CA PHE A 22 39.80 -12.36 -0.61
C PHE A 22 41.08 -12.79 -1.33
N ALA A 23 41.37 -12.18 -2.47
CA ALA A 23 42.63 -12.35 -3.15
C ALA A 23 43.75 -11.63 -2.38
N ASP A 24 45.03 -11.95 -2.74
CA ASP A 24 46.16 -11.24 -2.15
C ASP A 24 46.08 -9.73 -2.44
N GLY A 25 46.14 -8.93 -1.38
CA GLY A 25 46.02 -7.47 -1.45
C GLY A 25 44.61 -6.94 -1.55
N GLU A 26 43.59 -7.78 -1.62
CA GLU A 26 42.18 -7.36 -1.63
C GLU A 26 41.70 -7.04 -0.20
N THR A 27 41.14 -5.85 -0.02
CA THR A 27 40.74 -5.33 1.32
C THR A 27 39.25 -5.12 1.48
N GLU A 28 38.47 -5.27 0.40
CA GLU A 28 37.03 -4.97 0.40
C GLU A 28 36.26 -6.00 -0.43
N LYS A 29 35.07 -6.37 0.08
CA LYS A 29 34.05 -7.15 -0.65
C LYS A 29 32.69 -6.55 -0.41
N THR A 30 31.90 -6.50 -1.47
CA THR A 30 30.50 -6.08 -1.38
C THR A 30 29.57 -7.28 -1.42
N VAL A 31 28.63 -7.32 -0.48
CA VAL A 31 27.53 -8.30 -0.44
C VAL A 31 26.23 -7.56 -0.60
N GLN A 32 25.40 -8.00 -1.54
CA GLN A 32 24.05 -7.48 -1.70
C GLN A 32 23.04 -8.37 -0.93
N VAL A 33 22.23 -7.76 -0.09
CA VAL A 33 21.09 -8.39 0.55
C VAL A 33 19.83 -7.74 -0.01
N PRO A 34 19.07 -8.41 -0.88
CA PRO A 34 17.86 -7.84 -1.44
C PRO A 34 16.80 -7.62 -0.37
N THR A 35 16.26 -6.43 -0.26
CA THR A 35 15.02 -6.15 0.44
C THR A 35 13.85 -6.46 -0.47
N LEU A 36 12.71 -6.78 0.13
CA LEU A 36 11.48 -7.13 -0.57
C LEU A 36 10.45 -6.05 -0.27
N ASP A 37 9.59 -5.82 -1.24
CA ASP A 37 8.39 -5.03 -1.03
C ASP A 37 7.44 -5.79 -0.08
N PHE A 38 6.89 -5.11 0.91
CA PHE A 38 6.01 -5.72 1.91
C PHE A 38 4.86 -4.78 2.28
N ALA A 39 3.67 -5.38 2.44
CA ALA A 39 2.52 -4.65 2.97
C ALA A 39 2.73 -4.32 4.45
N GLY A 40 2.57 -3.05 4.81
CA GLY A 40 2.77 -2.60 6.19
C GLY A 40 2.41 -1.12 6.35
N LYS A 41 2.59 -0.60 7.57
CA LYS A 41 2.41 0.82 7.87
C LYS A 41 3.74 1.55 7.67
N ALA A 42 3.69 2.82 7.28
CA ALA A 42 4.90 3.67 7.18
C ALA A 42 5.73 3.74 8.47
N THR A 43 5.08 3.47 9.60
CA THR A 43 5.72 3.42 10.92
C THR A 43 6.33 2.06 11.26
N ASP A 44 6.06 1.03 10.45
CA ASP A 44 6.58 -0.30 10.70
C ASP A 44 8.05 -0.34 10.29
N VAL A 45 8.91 -0.59 11.26
CA VAL A 45 10.33 -0.76 11.08
C VAL A 45 10.67 -2.20 11.43
N TYR A 46 11.21 -2.89 10.47
CA TYR A 46 11.70 -4.26 10.63
C TYR A 46 13.22 -4.26 10.66
N ASP A 47 13.81 -5.21 11.34
CA ASP A 47 15.25 -5.38 11.36
C ASP A 47 15.66 -6.83 11.03
N PHE A 48 16.83 -6.96 10.47
CA PHE A 48 17.54 -8.22 10.34
C PHE A 48 19.03 -8.00 10.58
N LYS A 49 19.75 -9.08 10.80
CA LYS A 49 21.17 -9.05 11.09
C LYS A 49 21.99 -9.59 9.94
N VAL A 50 23.11 -8.95 9.69
CA VAL A 50 24.15 -9.46 8.79
C VAL A 50 25.35 -9.85 9.65
N LYS A 51 25.80 -11.09 9.54
CA LYS A 51 26.91 -11.62 10.34
C LYS A 51 28.03 -12.18 9.49
N LEU A 52 29.25 -11.93 9.93
CA LEU A 52 30.45 -12.59 9.45
C LEU A 52 30.74 -13.78 10.36
N LEU A 53 30.83 -14.96 9.80
CA LEU A 53 31.03 -16.21 10.54
C LEU A 53 32.18 -17.02 9.89
N HIS A 54 32.75 -17.91 10.71
CA HIS A 54 33.66 -18.97 10.27
C HIS A 54 34.82 -18.49 9.39
N PRO A 55 35.69 -17.61 9.91
CA PRO A 55 36.91 -17.25 9.19
C PRO A 55 37.81 -18.49 9.03
N ASP A 56 38.47 -18.58 7.89
CA ASP A 56 39.46 -19.65 7.67
C ASP A 56 40.67 -19.54 8.62
N GLN A 57 41.48 -20.61 8.68
CA GLN A 57 42.67 -20.65 9.52
C GLN A 57 43.61 -19.47 9.20
N GLY A 58 43.96 -18.73 10.22
CA GLY A 58 44.81 -17.54 10.12
C GLY A 58 44.08 -16.22 9.93
N SER A 59 42.74 -16.28 9.72
CA SER A 59 41.88 -15.10 9.66
C SER A 59 41.13 -14.92 10.97
N LEU A 60 40.80 -13.70 11.29
CA LEU A 60 39.99 -13.34 12.48
C LEU A 60 38.79 -12.50 12.03
N VAL A 61 37.67 -12.72 12.64
CA VAL A 61 36.53 -11.79 12.53
C VAL A 61 36.84 -10.53 13.31
N GLY A 62 36.68 -9.36 12.69
CA GLY A 62 36.95 -8.07 13.32
C GLY A 62 36.03 -7.74 14.49
N PHE A 63 36.20 -6.55 15.04
CA PHE A 63 35.46 -6.08 16.23
C PHE A 63 33.94 -5.91 15.98
N ILE A 64 33.52 -5.80 14.72
CA ILE A 64 32.10 -5.67 14.35
C ILE A 64 31.73 -6.88 13.48
N PRO A 65 31.49 -8.05 14.08
CA PRO A 65 31.12 -9.25 13.33
C PRO A 65 29.65 -9.28 12.90
N GLU A 66 28.85 -8.37 13.45
CA GLU A 66 27.40 -8.31 13.26
C GLU A 66 26.96 -6.86 13.00
N LEU A 67 26.08 -6.68 12.05
CA LEU A 67 25.40 -5.42 11.75
C LEU A 67 23.90 -5.66 11.79
N THR A 68 23.16 -4.77 12.45
CA THR A 68 21.70 -4.71 12.38
C THR A 68 21.29 -3.76 11.25
N VAL A 69 20.48 -4.24 10.32
CA VAL A 69 19.91 -3.47 9.22
C VAL A 69 18.44 -3.24 9.50
N GLN A 70 18.01 -1.99 9.46
CA GLN A 70 16.60 -1.62 9.58
C GLN A 70 16.00 -1.37 8.21
N VAL A 71 14.82 -1.92 7.98
CA VAL A 71 14.03 -1.76 6.75
C VAL A 71 12.70 -1.15 7.12
N MET A 72 12.32 -0.09 6.41
CA MET A 72 11.03 0.57 6.56
C MET A 72 10.31 0.57 5.21
N ASN A 73 8.99 0.62 5.24
CA ASN A 73 8.20 0.75 4.03
C ASN A 73 8.23 2.20 3.54
N GLU A 74 9.07 2.46 2.53
CA GLU A 74 9.25 3.81 1.98
C GLU A 74 8.10 4.27 1.08
N ASP A 75 7.30 3.34 0.55
CA ASP A 75 6.14 3.67 -0.30
C ASP A 75 5.08 4.48 0.45
N LEU A 76 5.10 4.37 1.77
CA LEU A 76 4.20 5.10 2.65
C LEU A 76 4.76 6.44 3.14
N LEU A 77 5.99 6.79 2.77
CA LEU A 77 6.55 8.10 3.08
C LEU A 77 5.81 9.19 2.29
N PRO A 78 5.52 10.35 2.90
CA PRO A 78 4.78 11.42 2.22
C PRO A 78 5.40 11.86 0.89
N GLU A 79 6.73 11.86 0.79
CA GLU A 79 7.46 12.22 -0.42
C GLU A 79 7.27 11.24 -1.59
N ASN A 80 6.88 10.01 -1.32
CA ASN A 80 6.62 8.99 -2.33
C ASN A 80 5.13 8.88 -2.70
N ARG A 81 4.28 9.66 -2.02
CA ARG A 81 2.85 9.73 -2.32
C ARG A 81 2.58 10.77 -3.38
N LYS A 82 1.68 10.45 -4.28
CA LYS A 82 1.15 11.38 -5.25
C LYS A 82 -0.36 11.49 -5.05
N GLU A 83 -0.79 12.67 -4.65
CA GLU A 83 -2.22 12.96 -4.56
C GLU A 83 -2.80 13.20 -5.95
N VAL A 84 -4.01 12.70 -6.15
CA VAL A 84 -4.84 12.90 -7.31
C VAL A 84 -6.20 13.39 -6.80
N ASP A 85 -6.55 14.60 -7.20
CA ASP A 85 -7.82 15.23 -6.83
C ASP A 85 -9.00 14.60 -7.59
N ASP A 86 -10.20 14.68 -7.04
CA ASP A 86 -11.41 14.11 -7.66
C ASP A 86 -11.73 14.71 -9.05
N GLN A 87 -11.21 15.89 -9.38
CA GLN A 87 -11.34 16.51 -10.68
C GLN A 87 -10.10 16.37 -11.58
N ASP A 88 -9.12 15.55 -11.19
CA ASP A 88 -7.95 15.29 -12.04
C ASP A 88 -8.40 14.56 -13.34
N PRO A 89 -7.95 15.01 -14.52
CA PRO A 89 -8.32 14.42 -15.81
C PRO A 89 -7.90 12.95 -15.99
N LYS A 90 -7.13 12.38 -15.07
CA LYS A 90 -6.80 10.95 -15.04
C LYS A 90 -7.93 10.08 -14.48
N LEU A 91 -8.88 10.68 -13.77
CA LEU A 91 -10.07 10.00 -13.30
C LEU A 91 -11.11 10.01 -14.41
N HIS A 92 -11.60 8.82 -14.75
CA HIS A 92 -12.66 8.65 -15.73
C HIS A 92 -13.94 8.22 -15.00
N TYR A 93 -14.92 9.07 -15.06
CA TYR A 93 -16.23 8.88 -14.44
C TYR A 93 -17.24 8.36 -15.47
N SER A 94 -18.01 7.36 -15.12
CA SER A 94 -19.19 6.98 -15.90
C SER A 94 -20.25 8.08 -15.84
N GLU A 95 -21.27 7.96 -16.67
CA GLU A 95 -22.42 8.84 -16.58
C GLU A 95 -23.08 8.74 -15.19
N GLY A 96 -23.60 9.85 -14.68
CA GLY A 96 -24.34 9.91 -13.42
C GLY A 96 -23.56 10.47 -12.23
N TRP A 97 -22.29 10.77 -12.40
CA TRP A 97 -21.53 11.50 -11.41
C TRP A 97 -21.87 13.00 -11.45
N GLN A 98 -21.84 13.62 -10.27
CA GLN A 98 -21.96 15.05 -10.08
C GLN A 98 -20.66 15.59 -9.49
N HIS A 99 -20.27 16.77 -9.93
CA HIS A 99 -19.04 17.41 -9.54
C HIS A 99 -19.36 18.79 -8.98
N GLU A 100 -19.05 18.99 -7.71
CA GLU A 100 -19.21 20.26 -7.02
C GLU A 100 -17.87 20.97 -6.90
N THR A 101 -17.91 22.31 -6.96
CA THR A 101 -16.76 23.20 -6.74
C THR A 101 -17.13 24.21 -5.66
N ASP A 102 -16.10 24.89 -5.16
CA ASP A 102 -16.27 25.96 -4.16
C ASP A 102 -16.79 25.48 -2.79
N ASN A 103 -16.58 24.19 -2.46
CA ASN A 103 -16.91 23.66 -1.16
C ASN A 103 -15.66 23.57 -0.26
N PRO A 104 -15.45 24.52 0.66
CA PRO A 104 -14.22 24.59 1.45
C PRO A 104 -14.04 23.45 2.46
N SER A 105 -15.03 22.57 2.60
CA SER A 105 -14.95 21.40 3.46
C SER A 105 -14.14 20.26 2.86
N PHE A 106 -13.86 20.31 1.55
CA PHE A 106 -13.16 19.28 0.80
C PHE A 106 -11.78 19.74 0.33
N SER A 107 -10.93 18.78 0.00
CA SER A 107 -9.63 19.02 -0.61
C SER A 107 -9.83 19.82 -1.90
N ASN A 108 -9.01 20.82 -2.11
CA ASN A 108 -9.10 21.75 -3.25
C ASN A 108 -10.49 22.39 -3.45
N GLY A 109 -11.40 22.26 -2.50
CA GLY A 109 -12.75 22.80 -2.59
C GLY A 109 -13.68 22.02 -3.51
N THR A 110 -13.37 20.77 -3.84
CA THR A 110 -14.11 19.95 -4.81
C THR A 110 -14.64 18.65 -4.21
N GLU A 111 -15.78 18.19 -4.70
CA GLU A 111 -16.40 16.92 -4.34
C GLU A 111 -17.03 16.27 -5.56
N SER A 112 -16.77 14.99 -5.77
CA SER A 112 -17.46 14.18 -6.77
C SER A 112 -18.28 13.11 -6.10
N TRP A 113 -19.56 13.07 -6.41
CA TRP A 113 -20.52 12.15 -5.81
C TRP A 113 -21.52 11.62 -6.81
N SER A 114 -22.18 10.53 -6.49
CA SER A 114 -23.20 9.95 -7.33
C SER A 114 -24.34 9.34 -6.52
N SER A 115 -25.53 9.35 -7.12
CA SER A 115 -26.71 8.65 -6.62
C SER A 115 -26.98 7.44 -7.50
N PHE A 116 -26.96 6.26 -6.92
CA PHE A 116 -27.13 4.96 -7.59
C PHE A 116 -28.38 4.81 -8.47
N ASN A 117 -29.34 5.73 -8.36
CA ASN A 117 -30.61 5.60 -9.07
C ASN A 117 -30.62 6.12 -10.50
N GLN A 118 -29.50 6.58 -11.06
CA GLN A 118 -29.50 7.38 -12.28
C GLN A 118 -28.90 6.71 -13.52
N VAL A 119 -28.07 5.67 -13.40
CA VAL A 119 -27.41 5.03 -14.55
C VAL A 119 -27.82 3.57 -14.70
N THR A 120 -28.20 3.20 -15.90
CA THR A 120 -28.55 1.82 -16.26
C THR A 120 -27.74 1.47 -17.50
N ASP A 121 -26.94 0.40 -17.45
CA ASP A 121 -26.18 -0.08 -18.62
C ASP A 121 -27.08 -0.69 -19.69
N GLU A 122 -26.47 -1.11 -20.80
CA GLU A 122 -27.18 -1.70 -21.96
C GLU A 122 -27.88 -3.03 -21.58
N GLU A 123 -27.44 -3.69 -20.52
CA GLU A 123 -28.01 -4.92 -19.98
C GLU A 123 -29.15 -4.65 -18.97
N GLY A 124 -29.46 -3.39 -18.68
CA GLY A 124 -30.47 -2.96 -17.70
C GLY A 124 -29.97 -2.98 -16.25
N LYS A 125 -28.69 -3.20 -16.02
CA LYS A 125 -28.06 -3.18 -14.71
C LYS A 125 -27.61 -1.76 -14.39
N LYS A 126 -27.94 -1.29 -13.21
CA LYS A 126 -27.49 0.01 -12.71
C LYS A 126 -26.08 -0.13 -12.15
N HIS A 127 -25.14 0.62 -12.66
CA HIS A 127 -23.83 0.78 -12.07
C HIS A 127 -23.30 2.19 -12.29
N ILE A 128 -22.42 2.59 -11.42
CA ILE A 128 -21.70 3.87 -11.44
C ILE A 128 -20.27 3.54 -11.07
N GLU A 129 -19.34 3.96 -11.90
CA GLU A 129 -17.94 3.66 -11.69
C GLU A 129 -17.06 4.90 -11.87
N VAL A 130 -15.93 4.89 -11.20
CA VAL A 130 -14.79 5.77 -11.45
C VAL A 130 -13.56 4.91 -11.66
N THR A 131 -12.80 5.21 -12.70
CA THR A 131 -11.57 4.50 -13.02
C THR A 131 -10.38 5.43 -13.08
N ILE A 132 -9.23 4.92 -12.67
CA ILE A 132 -7.95 5.62 -12.77
C ILE A 132 -6.88 4.64 -13.26
N THR A 133 -6.03 5.10 -14.16
CA THR A 133 -4.80 4.39 -14.51
C THR A 133 -3.62 5.05 -13.83
N PHE A 134 -2.89 4.28 -13.05
CA PHE A 134 -1.70 4.75 -12.35
C PHE A 134 -0.55 3.75 -12.46
N LYS A 135 0.63 4.19 -12.10
CA LYS A 135 1.81 3.34 -11.94
C LYS A 135 2.34 3.55 -10.53
N GLY A 136 2.33 2.50 -9.74
CA GLY A 136 2.73 2.53 -8.33
C GLY A 136 2.57 1.17 -7.69
N THR A 137 2.92 1.07 -6.42
CA THR A 137 2.86 -0.13 -5.58
C THR A 137 1.61 -0.17 -4.72
N GLY A 138 0.80 0.88 -4.74
CA GLY A 138 -0.45 0.92 -3.98
C GLY A 138 -1.31 2.11 -4.35
N VAL A 139 -2.55 2.09 -3.86
CA VAL A 139 -3.51 3.18 -4.00
C VAL A 139 -4.34 3.30 -2.73
N GLU A 140 -4.53 4.54 -2.27
CA GLU A 140 -5.49 4.88 -1.23
C GLU A 140 -6.54 5.81 -1.82
N VAL A 141 -7.81 5.43 -1.67
CA VAL A 141 -8.95 6.29 -2.00
C VAL A 141 -9.50 6.86 -0.71
N ARG A 142 -9.56 8.17 -0.63
CA ARG A 142 -10.12 8.88 0.52
C ARG A 142 -11.41 9.56 0.12
N GLY A 143 -12.35 9.62 1.05
CA GLY A 143 -13.64 10.22 0.79
C GLY A 143 -14.47 10.41 2.05
N VAL A 144 -15.77 10.48 1.87
CA VAL A 144 -16.75 10.70 2.93
C VAL A 144 -17.40 9.37 3.32
N VAL A 145 -17.53 9.13 4.60
CA VAL A 145 -18.49 8.13 5.14
C VAL A 145 -19.71 8.87 5.69
N ASP A 146 -20.90 8.34 5.43
CA ASP A 146 -22.18 8.96 5.77
C ASP A 146 -23.27 7.90 5.91
N PRO A 147 -24.31 8.11 6.75
CA PRO A 147 -25.42 7.15 6.88
C PRO A 147 -26.19 6.89 5.60
N SER A 148 -26.09 7.76 4.61
CA SER A 148 -26.72 7.61 3.29
C SER A 148 -25.86 6.90 2.24
N HIS A 149 -24.59 6.62 2.55
CA HIS A 149 -23.68 5.95 1.64
C HIS A 149 -23.84 4.41 1.72
N GLY A 150 -23.49 3.73 0.65
CA GLY A 150 -23.66 2.28 0.50
C GLY A 150 -22.35 1.53 0.28
N LEU A 151 -22.53 0.27 -0.10
CA LEU A 151 -21.41 -0.63 -0.46
C LEU A 151 -20.96 -0.35 -1.88
N TYR A 152 -19.70 -0.68 -2.17
CA TYR A 152 -19.13 -0.63 -3.50
C TYR A 152 -18.11 -1.78 -3.69
N SER A 153 -17.88 -2.15 -4.93
CA SER A 153 -16.81 -3.07 -5.30
C SER A 153 -15.57 -2.31 -5.78
N VAL A 154 -14.44 -2.95 -5.67
CA VAL A 154 -13.14 -2.44 -6.12
C VAL A 154 -12.52 -3.44 -7.07
N THR A 155 -12.08 -2.96 -8.23
CA THR A 155 -11.36 -3.77 -9.21
C THR A 155 -9.97 -3.20 -9.41
N LEU A 156 -8.94 -4.04 -9.28
CA LEU A 156 -7.54 -3.68 -9.55
C LEU A 156 -7.02 -4.60 -10.67
N ASP A 157 -6.50 -4.00 -11.73
CA ASP A 157 -5.96 -4.71 -12.91
C ASP A 157 -6.92 -5.77 -13.47
N GLY A 158 -8.22 -5.44 -13.50
CA GLY A 158 -9.28 -6.31 -14.02
C GLY A 158 -9.72 -7.43 -13.09
N LYS A 159 -9.20 -7.48 -11.85
CA LYS A 159 -9.59 -8.43 -10.82
C LYS A 159 -10.38 -7.74 -9.72
N GLU A 160 -11.55 -8.27 -9.40
CA GLU A 160 -12.31 -7.82 -8.25
C GLU A 160 -11.56 -8.17 -6.96
N MET A 161 -11.45 -7.18 -6.08
CA MET A 161 -10.74 -7.29 -4.81
C MET A 161 -11.72 -7.61 -3.71
N ALA A 162 -11.45 -8.67 -2.96
CA ALA A 162 -12.16 -8.91 -1.71
C ALA A 162 -11.70 -7.88 -0.66
N PHE A 163 -12.64 -7.47 0.21
CA PHE A 163 -12.25 -6.69 1.39
C PHE A 163 -11.39 -7.57 2.31
N GLU A 164 -10.28 -7.00 2.79
CA GLU A 164 -9.46 -7.58 3.86
C GLU A 164 -9.43 -6.60 5.02
N GLU A 165 -9.55 -7.13 6.25
CA GLU A 165 -9.56 -6.31 7.46
C GLU A 165 -8.39 -5.32 7.50
N GLY A 166 -8.71 -4.04 7.76
CA GLY A 166 -7.74 -2.96 7.79
C GLY A 166 -7.41 -2.33 6.44
N ARG A 167 -8.04 -2.76 5.35
CA ARG A 167 -7.83 -2.23 3.99
C ARG A 167 -8.88 -1.20 3.53
N GLY A 168 -9.45 -0.46 4.43
CA GLY A 168 -10.40 0.59 4.11
C GLY A 168 -11.50 0.70 5.13
N HIS A 169 -12.61 1.34 4.74
CA HIS A 169 -13.78 1.44 5.57
C HIS A 169 -14.68 0.20 5.37
N ASP A 170 -14.86 -0.56 6.43
CA ASP A 170 -15.50 -1.86 6.45
C ASP A 170 -16.99 -1.80 6.81
N TYR A 171 -17.75 -2.70 6.23
CA TYR A 171 -19.11 -3.01 6.67
C TYR A 171 -19.33 -4.52 6.63
N GLU A 172 -19.69 -5.10 7.76
CA GLU A 172 -19.90 -6.53 7.92
C GLU A 172 -21.38 -6.90 7.72
N ILE A 173 -21.63 -7.91 6.88
CA ILE A 173 -22.95 -8.53 6.72
C ILE A 173 -22.81 -10.04 6.87
N GLU A 174 -23.42 -10.63 7.87
CA GLU A 174 -23.43 -12.08 8.12
C GLU A 174 -22.03 -12.73 8.20
N GLY A 175 -21.03 -11.95 8.60
CA GLY A 175 -19.63 -12.39 8.71
C GLY A 175 -18.79 -12.12 7.46
N ASP A 176 -19.37 -11.65 6.38
CA ASP A 176 -18.65 -11.19 5.20
C ASP A 176 -18.36 -9.69 5.28
N HIS A 177 -17.17 -9.29 4.85
CA HIS A 177 -16.69 -7.92 4.87
C HIS A 177 -16.76 -7.27 3.49
N TYR A 178 -17.19 -6.01 3.43
CA TYR A 178 -17.39 -5.26 2.20
C TYR A 178 -16.78 -3.87 2.29
N PHE A 179 -16.26 -3.35 1.17
CA PHE A 179 -15.93 -1.94 1.07
C PHE A 179 -17.20 -1.09 1.19
N SER A 180 -17.18 -0.09 2.04
CA SER A 180 -18.36 0.71 2.36
C SER A 180 -18.05 2.19 2.53
N GLY A 181 -18.95 3.04 2.05
CA GLY A 181 -19.04 4.44 2.42
C GLY A 181 -19.98 4.70 3.59
N TYR A 182 -20.63 3.67 4.13
CA TYR A 182 -21.56 3.83 5.24
C TYR A 182 -20.83 4.20 6.53
N GLY A 183 -21.40 5.11 7.31
CA GLY A 183 -20.95 5.45 8.64
C GLY A 183 -22.09 6.01 9.46
N ASP A 184 -22.13 5.73 10.77
CA ASP A 184 -23.19 6.21 11.68
C ASP A 184 -23.30 7.75 11.72
N GLN A 185 -22.23 8.43 11.35
CA GLN A 185 -22.14 9.88 11.26
C GLN A 185 -21.30 10.27 10.05
N ARG A 186 -21.62 11.43 9.46
CA ARG A 186 -20.81 11.99 8.39
C ARG A 186 -19.40 12.32 8.90
N LYS A 187 -18.39 11.74 8.27
CA LYS A 187 -16.97 12.03 8.51
C LYS A 187 -16.27 12.23 7.18
N LEU A 188 -15.52 13.32 7.08
CA LEU A 188 -14.73 13.65 5.91
C LEU A 188 -13.37 12.95 5.97
N ASP A 189 -12.71 12.83 4.84
CA ASP A 189 -11.33 12.38 4.70
C ASP A 189 -11.06 11.00 5.35
N GLN A 190 -11.97 10.07 5.13
CA GLN A 190 -11.80 8.69 5.59
C GLN A 190 -11.14 7.84 4.51
N SER A 191 -10.32 6.88 4.90
CA SER A 191 -9.76 5.88 3.99
C SER A 191 -10.84 4.91 3.58
N LEU A 192 -11.33 5.03 2.36
CA LEU A 192 -12.39 4.18 1.80
C LEU A 192 -11.82 2.89 1.20
N VAL A 193 -10.66 3.00 0.55
CA VAL A 193 -9.91 1.88 -0.03
C VAL A 193 -8.43 2.10 0.24
N ASN A 194 -7.73 1.06 0.66
CA ASN A 194 -6.29 1.09 0.83
C ASN A 194 -5.71 -0.24 0.35
N LEU A 195 -5.23 -0.26 -0.89
CA LEU A 195 -4.61 -1.40 -1.52
C LEU A 195 -3.12 -1.16 -1.65
N GLN A 196 -2.33 -2.11 -1.17
CA GLN A 196 -0.88 -2.09 -1.27
C GLN A 196 -0.43 -3.38 -1.93
N GLY A 197 0.50 -3.26 -2.88
CA GLY A 197 1.10 -4.38 -3.59
C GLY A 197 2.23 -5.06 -2.85
#